data_d1378bf34642de3b72a04643edbada6e
#
_entry.id   d1378bf34642de3b72a04643edbada6e
#
_cell.length_a   1.000
_cell.length_b   1.000
_cell.length_c   1.000
_cell.angle_alpha   90.00
_cell.angle_beta   90.00
_cell.angle_gamma   90.00
#
_symmetry.space_group_name_H-M   'P 1'
#
loop_
_entity.id
_entity.type
_entity.pdbx_description
1 polymer ?
#
loop_
_entity_poly.entity_id
_entity_poly.type
_entity_poly.pdbx_seq_one_letter_code
_entity_poly.pdbx_strand_id
1 'polypeptide(L)'
;MSDTQTLSHTALLVMDMQVGIVTRYTQTGDFLTPTSTAITAARAASIPVIYVVVTFRPGYPEVSLRNKVFSATKQQQSSLSAPMTNMEIHPAIAPQPTDIVVMKRRVSAFSGSDLEVVLRAQDITHLVLCGIATSGVVLSTLREAADKDYQLTVLADCCFDNDEEVQRVLLSKVFPRQAEVVQVSAWMAKLNAREIQ
;
A
#
# COMPACT_ATOMS: atom_id res chain seq x y z
N MET A 1 -3.41 27.23 -7.04
CA MET A 1 -2.96 26.75 -5.71
C MET A 1 -1.49 26.40 -5.88
N SER A 2 -0.61 26.93 -5.04
CA SER A 2 0.83 26.74 -5.23
C SER A 2 1.23 25.29 -4.95
N ASP A 3 2.18 24.76 -5.71
CA ASP A 3 2.66 23.37 -5.64
C ASP A 3 3.18 22.95 -4.23
N THR A 4 3.59 23.91 -3.41
CA THR A 4 4.06 23.69 -2.04
C THR A 4 2.94 23.21 -1.09
N GLN A 5 1.68 23.64 -1.31
CA GLN A 5 0.52 23.18 -0.50
C GLN A 5 0.19 21.69 -0.76
N THR A 6 0.57 21.13 -1.90
CA THR A 6 0.23 19.74 -2.25
C THR A 6 1.03 18.70 -1.46
N LEU A 7 2.28 19.00 -1.04
CA LEU A 7 3.10 18.06 -0.27
C LEU A 7 2.63 17.91 1.18
N SER A 8 2.17 19.00 1.80
CA SER A 8 1.66 18.98 3.18
C SER A 8 0.39 18.14 3.36
N HIS A 9 -0.29 17.82 2.24
CA HIS A 9 -1.53 17.02 2.22
C HIS A 9 -1.33 15.66 1.52
N THR A 10 -0.09 15.19 1.41
CA THR A 10 0.27 13.92 0.77
C THR A 10 0.67 12.88 1.81
N ALA A 11 0.29 11.61 1.61
CA ALA A 11 0.80 10.46 2.37
C ALA A 11 1.24 9.32 1.44
N LEU A 12 2.31 8.60 1.82
CA LEU A 12 2.73 7.36 1.17
C LEU A 12 2.09 6.17 1.88
N LEU A 13 1.29 5.38 1.16
CA LEU A 13 0.72 4.12 1.65
C LEU A 13 1.54 2.92 1.19
N VAL A 14 2.12 2.20 2.14
CA VAL A 14 2.87 0.94 1.92
C VAL A 14 1.99 -0.22 2.35
N MET A 15 1.41 -0.95 1.38
CA MET A 15 0.29 -1.84 1.65
C MET A 15 0.65 -3.32 1.49
N ASP A 16 0.32 -4.11 2.52
CA ASP A 16 0.42 -5.59 2.59
C ASP A 16 1.84 -6.16 2.32
N MET A 17 2.88 -5.36 2.52
CA MET A 17 4.27 -5.82 2.39
C MET A 17 4.75 -6.53 3.67
N GLN A 18 3.97 -7.54 4.09
CA GLN A 18 4.23 -8.40 5.23
C GLN A 18 5.06 -9.62 4.82
N VAL A 19 5.90 -10.14 5.72
CA VAL A 19 6.83 -11.26 5.45
C VAL A 19 6.11 -12.43 4.76
N GLY A 20 4.96 -12.87 5.29
CA GLY A 20 4.21 -14.00 4.73
C GLY A 20 3.56 -13.72 3.38
N ILE A 21 3.37 -12.45 3.01
CA ILE A 21 2.87 -12.05 1.69
C ILE A 21 4.04 -11.92 0.73
N VAL A 22 5.05 -11.14 1.09
CA VAL A 22 6.27 -10.93 0.28
C VAL A 22 6.89 -12.26 -0.17
N THR A 23 7.02 -13.22 0.75
CA THR A 23 7.63 -14.53 0.45
C THR A 23 6.91 -15.30 -0.66
N ARG A 24 5.61 -15.07 -0.87
CA ARG A 24 4.83 -15.71 -1.95
C ARG A 24 5.09 -15.09 -3.31
N TYR A 25 5.68 -13.91 -3.36
CA TYR A 25 5.87 -13.08 -4.55
C TYR A 25 7.36 -12.87 -4.92
N THR A 26 8.30 -13.33 -4.08
CA THR A 26 9.74 -13.06 -4.26
C THR A 26 10.42 -13.77 -5.43
N GLN A 27 9.72 -14.63 -6.17
CA GLN A 27 10.35 -15.38 -7.27
C GLN A 27 10.54 -14.56 -8.56
N THR A 28 10.05 -13.32 -8.67
CA THR A 28 9.88 -12.66 -9.96
C THR A 28 10.33 -11.20 -10.04
N GLY A 29 10.93 -10.60 -9.02
CA GLY A 29 11.46 -9.23 -9.14
C GLY A 29 11.77 -8.53 -7.83
N ASP A 30 12.61 -7.51 -7.91
CA ASP A 30 12.95 -6.63 -6.79
C ASP A 30 12.00 -5.42 -6.75
N PHE A 31 10.99 -5.49 -5.89
CA PHE A 31 10.09 -4.39 -5.57
C PHE A 31 10.36 -3.78 -4.19
N LEU A 32 11.16 -4.46 -3.36
CA LEU A 32 11.50 -3.98 -2.02
C LEU A 32 12.52 -2.84 -2.06
N THR A 33 13.52 -2.92 -2.92
CA THR A 33 14.51 -1.85 -3.09
C THR A 33 13.87 -0.52 -3.53
N PRO A 34 13.05 -0.46 -4.61
CA PRO A 34 12.37 0.78 -4.96
C PRO A 34 11.39 1.23 -3.86
N THR A 35 10.71 0.31 -3.16
CA THR A 35 9.84 0.69 -2.03
C THR A 35 10.64 1.32 -0.88
N SER A 36 11.77 0.76 -0.51
CA SER A 36 12.68 1.34 0.50
C SER A 36 13.16 2.73 0.09
N THR A 37 13.47 2.90 -1.20
CA THR A 37 13.85 4.20 -1.78
C THR A 37 12.71 5.21 -1.67
N ALA A 38 11.48 4.81 -2.02
CA ALA A 38 10.29 5.66 -1.90
C ALA A 38 10.02 6.08 -0.45
N ILE A 39 10.13 5.15 0.50
CA ILE A 39 9.96 5.42 1.93
C ILE A 39 11.00 6.44 2.42
N THR A 40 12.26 6.27 2.02
CA THR A 40 13.35 7.19 2.38
C THR A 40 13.08 8.59 1.83
N ALA A 41 12.66 8.69 0.57
CA ALA A 41 12.31 9.96 -0.06
C ALA A 41 11.10 10.63 0.58
N ALA A 42 10.05 9.87 0.93
CA ALA A 42 8.88 10.38 1.65
C ALA A 42 9.27 11.00 2.99
N ARG A 43 10.07 10.28 3.78
CA ARG A 43 10.55 10.77 5.09
C ARG A 43 11.40 12.04 4.96
N ALA A 44 12.31 12.08 3.98
CA ALA A 44 13.12 13.26 3.71
C ALA A 44 12.27 14.49 3.35
N ALA A 45 11.18 14.28 2.60
CA ALA A 45 10.22 15.34 2.23
C ALA A 45 9.13 15.60 3.29
N SER A 46 9.25 15.03 4.50
CA SER A 46 8.26 15.13 5.58
C SER A 46 6.85 14.64 5.18
N ILE A 47 6.77 13.71 4.23
CA ILE A 47 5.54 13.05 3.82
C ILE A 47 5.29 11.89 4.78
N PRO A 48 4.14 11.82 5.48
CA PRO A 48 3.79 10.70 6.34
C PRO A 48 3.84 9.36 5.61
N VAL A 49 4.52 8.38 6.22
CA VAL A 49 4.51 6.99 5.74
C VAL A 49 3.50 6.21 6.55
N ILE A 50 2.51 5.64 5.89
CA ILE A 50 1.44 4.85 6.48
C ILE A 50 1.56 3.42 5.96
N TYR A 51 1.92 2.51 6.84
CA TYR A 51 1.90 1.09 6.55
C TYR A 51 0.49 0.55 6.76
N VAL A 52 0.00 -0.21 5.80
CA VAL A 52 -1.29 -0.88 5.90
C VAL A 52 -1.05 -2.39 5.92
N VAL A 53 -1.49 -3.06 6.97
CA VAL A 53 -1.29 -4.49 7.16
C VAL A 53 -2.63 -5.21 7.30
N VAL A 54 -2.77 -6.37 6.63
CA VAL A 54 -3.93 -7.23 6.83
C VAL A 54 -3.71 -8.13 8.04
N THR A 55 -4.63 -8.09 8.98
CA THR A 55 -4.56 -8.92 10.18
C THR A 55 -5.97 -9.30 10.66
N PHE A 56 -6.08 -10.38 11.41
CA PHE A 56 -7.34 -10.88 11.95
C PHE A 56 -7.19 -11.22 13.42
N ARG A 57 -8.29 -11.19 14.15
CA ARG A 57 -8.31 -11.67 15.55
C ARG A 57 -8.15 -13.18 15.61
N PRO A 58 -7.70 -13.74 16.74
CA PRO A 58 -7.68 -15.19 16.95
C PRO A 58 -9.04 -15.82 16.62
N GLY A 59 -9.03 -16.94 15.90
CA GLY A 59 -10.26 -17.62 15.47
C GLY A 59 -10.97 -16.97 14.26
N TYR A 60 -10.44 -15.89 13.72
CA TYR A 60 -10.96 -15.24 12.49
C TYR A 60 -12.46 -14.91 12.52
N PRO A 61 -12.99 -14.25 13.60
CA PRO A 61 -14.40 -13.91 13.69
C PRO A 61 -14.88 -12.99 12.59
N GLU A 62 -13.98 -12.18 12.00
CA GLU A 62 -14.25 -11.26 10.88
C GLU A 62 -14.37 -11.97 9.53
N VAL A 63 -13.97 -13.24 9.42
CA VAL A 63 -13.91 -13.96 8.15
C VAL A 63 -15.15 -14.80 7.92
N SER A 64 -15.97 -14.37 6.96
CA SER A 64 -17.12 -15.14 6.47
C SER A 64 -16.68 -16.25 5.51
N LEU A 65 -17.29 -17.42 5.59
CA LEU A 65 -17.08 -18.51 4.61
C LEU A 65 -17.51 -18.15 3.19
N ARG A 66 -18.34 -17.12 3.03
CA ARG A 66 -18.72 -16.57 1.71
C ARG A 66 -17.62 -15.73 1.06
N ASN A 67 -16.64 -15.27 1.83
CA ASN A 67 -15.50 -14.52 1.29
C ASN A 67 -14.44 -15.50 0.79
N LYS A 68 -14.41 -15.73 -0.53
CA LYS A 68 -13.56 -16.73 -1.17
C LYS A 68 -12.07 -16.57 -0.84
N VAL A 69 -11.55 -15.33 -0.80
CA VAL A 69 -10.14 -15.05 -0.53
C VAL A 69 -9.79 -15.38 0.92
N PHE A 70 -10.49 -14.78 1.88
CA PHE A 70 -10.13 -14.91 3.29
C PHE A 70 -10.60 -16.21 3.94
N SER A 71 -11.64 -16.87 3.40
CA SER A 71 -12.04 -18.20 3.89
C SER A 71 -10.97 -19.26 3.63
N ALA A 72 -10.29 -19.20 2.48
CA ALA A 72 -9.15 -20.07 2.19
C ALA A 72 -8.00 -19.86 3.20
N THR A 73 -7.67 -18.61 3.52
CA THR A 73 -6.66 -18.28 4.54
C THR A 73 -7.06 -18.82 5.90
N LYS A 74 -8.31 -18.68 6.32
CA LYS A 74 -8.83 -19.22 7.58
C LYS A 74 -8.70 -20.75 7.66
N GLN A 75 -9.02 -21.44 6.57
CA GLN A 75 -8.92 -22.91 6.50
C GLN A 75 -7.47 -23.39 6.57
N GLN A 76 -6.55 -22.72 5.88
CA GLN A 76 -5.12 -23.06 5.92
C GLN A 76 -4.50 -22.83 7.30
N GLN A 77 -4.86 -21.77 7.99
CA GLN A 77 -4.28 -21.45 9.31
C GLN A 77 -4.92 -22.24 10.45
N SER A 78 -6.14 -22.73 10.30
CA SER A 78 -6.73 -23.65 11.28
C SER A 78 -6.04 -25.02 11.31
N SER A 79 -5.30 -25.37 10.25
CA SER A 79 -4.54 -26.62 10.14
C SER A 79 -3.03 -26.47 10.45
N LEU A 80 -2.53 -25.24 10.56
CA LEU A 80 -1.11 -24.96 10.82
C LEU A 80 -1.02 -23.93 11.96
N SER A 81 -0.28 -24.26 13.00
CA SER A 81 0.19 -23.30 14.01
C SER A 81 1.23 -22.37 13.35
N ALA A 82 0.80 -21.57 12.38
CA ALA A 82 1.72 -20.64 11.71
C ALA A 82 2.14 -19.55 12.71
N PRO A 83 3.46 -19.31 12.86
CA PRO A 83 3.96 -18.29 13.77
C PRO A 83 3.42 -16.91 13.35
N MET A 84 3.08 -16.07 14.33
CA MET A 84 2.65 -14.67 14.12
C MET A 84 3.70 -13.82 13.37
N THR A 85 4.95 -14.27 13.31
CA THR A 85 6.07 -13.63 12.58
C THR A 85 5.80 -13.42 11.09
N ASN A 86 4.91 -14.19 10.47
CA ASN A 86 4.55 -14.02 9.06
C ASN A 86 3.63 -12.81 8.81
N MET A 87 3.09 -12.19 9.87
CA MET A 87 2.22 -11.02 9.78
C MET A 87 2.97 -9.70 9.94
N GLU A 88 4.27 -9.75 10.28
CA GLU A 88 5.11 -8.58 10.45
C GLU A 88 5.46 -7.94 9.10
N ILE A 89 5.66 -6.62 9.11
CA ILE A 89 6.16 -5.88 7.95
C ILE A 89 7.57 -6.39 7.61
N HIS A 90 7.87 -6.51 6.32
CA HIS A 90 9.15 -7.07 5.87
C HIS A 90 10.33 -6.22 6.38
N PRO A 91 11.39 -6.84 6.96
CA PRO A 91 12.50 -6.11 7.61
C PRO A 91 13.21 -5.10 6.71
N ALA A 92 13.29 -5.34 5.40
CA ALA A 92 13.92 -4.41 4.44
C ALA A 92 13.21 -3.04 4.34
N ILE A 93 11.97 -2.95 4.83
CA ILE A 93 11.14 -1.74 4.83
C ILE A 93 10.50 -1.51 6.20
N ALA A 94 11.20 -1.87 7.26
CA ALA A 94 10.67 -1.76 8.63
C ALA A 94 10.21 -0.33 8.97
N PRO A 95 9.06 -0.20 9.65
CA PRO A 95 8.56 1.10 10.09
C PRO A 95 9.46 1.73 11.15
N GLN A 96 9.55 3.04 11.15
CA GLN A 96 10.15 3.82 12.22
C GLN A 96 9.09 4.19 13.29
N PRO A 97 9.48 4.60 14.50
CA PRO A 97 8.53 4.96 15.56
C PRO A 97 7.57 6.11 15.20
N THR A 98 7.93 6.92 14.22
CA THR A 98 7.11 8.03 13.71
C THR A 98 6.13 7.62 12.63
N ASP A 99 6.31 6.43 12.05
CA ASP A 99 5.43 5.94 11.00
C ASP A 99 4.11 5.39 11.58
N ILE A 100 3.06 5.47 10.80
CA ILE A 100 1.74 5.01 11.21
C ILE A 100 1.52 3.59 10.67
N VAL A 101 1.00 2.69 11.52
CA VAL A 101 0.62 1.35 11.11
C VAL A 101 -0.88 1.17 11.25
N VAL A 102 -1.56 1.01 10.13
CA VAL A 102 -3.01 0.80 10.03
C VAL A 102 -3.31 -0.68 9.82
N MET A 103 -4.19 -1.24 10.63
CA MET A 103 -4.62 -2.63 10.52
C MET A 103 -5.97 -2.72 9.81
N LYS A 104 -6.02 -3.47 8.69
CA LYS A 104 -7.27 -3.71 7.94
C LYS A 104 -7.77 -5.15 8.05
N ARG A 105 -9.03 -5.37 7.65
CA ARG A 105 -9.72 -6.67 7.71
C ARG A 105 -10.23 -7.13 6.35
N ARG A 106 -10.02 -6.34 5.30
CA ARG A 106 -10.49 -6.62 3.92
C ARG A 106 -9.39 -6.27 2.91
N VAL A 107 -9.68 -6.41 1.63
CA VAL A 107 -8.70 -6.20 0.55
C VAL A 107 -8.31 -4.73 0.45
N SER A 108 -9.27 -3.81 0.39
CA SER A 108 -8.99 -2.37 0.39
C SER A 108 -8.39 -1.92 1.72
N ALA A 109 -7.48 -0.96 1.68
CA ALA A 109 -6.86 -0.33 2.84
C ALA A 109 -7.89 0.37 3.76
N PHE A 110 -9.00 0.85 3.22
CA PHE A 110 -10.06 1.52 3.98
C PHE A 110 -11.01 0.55 4.68
N SER A 111 -11.16 -0.65 4.13
CA SER A 111 -12.21 -1.57 4.57
C SER A 111 -11.85 -2.30 5.87
N GLY A 112 -12.57 -1.94 6.95
CA GLY A 112 -12.38 -2.51 8.29
C GLY A 112 -11.09 -2.05 8.95
N SER A 113 -10.70 -0.80 8.69
CA SER A 113 -9.54 -0.11 9.25
C SER A 113 -9.93 1.29 9.73
N ASP A 114 -9.02 1.96 10.37
CA ASP A 114 -9.09 3.37 10.78
C ASP A 114 -8.34 4.32 9.82
N LEU A 115 -7.95 3.85 8.63
CA LEU A 115 -7.17 4.64 7.67
C LEU A 115 -7.82 5.99 7.36
N GLU A 116 -9.13 6.02 7.10
CA GLU A 116 -9.82 7.27 6.77
C GLU A 116 -9.79 8.28 7.93
N VAL A 117 -9.89 7.80 9.17
CA VAL A 117 -9.77 8.65 10.36
C VAL A 117 -8.39 9.28 10.43
N VAL A 118 -7.34 8.49 10.20
CA VAL A 118 -5.94 8.97 10.17
C VAL A 118 -5.73 10.01 9.08
N LEU A 119 -6.18 9.72 7.86
CA LEU A 119 -6.01 10.62 6.71
C LEU A 119 -6.72 11.97 6.91
N ARG A 120 -7.97 11.94 7.41
CA ARG A 120 -8.72 13.17 7.69
C ARG A 120 -8.13 13.98 8.83
N ALA A 121 -7.64 13.33 9.88
CA ALA A 121 -7.01 14.01 11.02
C ALA A 121 -5.73 14.75 10.64
N GLN A 122 -5.09 14.37 9.54
CA GLN A 122 -3.86 14.97 9.01
C GLN A 122 -4.11 15.80 7.73
N ASP A 123 -5.37 16.08 7.39
CA ASP A 123 -5.75 16.83 6.19
C ASP A 123 -5.16 16.27 4.89
N ILE A 124 -4.95 14.94 4.81
CA ILE A 124 -4.42 14.28 3.62
C ILE A 124 -5.48 14.23 2.52
N THR A 125 -5.11 14.71 1.35
CA THR A 125 -5.96 14.72 0.15
C THR A 125 -5.30 14.04 -1.06
N HIS A 126 -4.01 13.72 -0.97
CA HIS A 126 -3.25 13.02 -2.01
C HIS A 126 -2.60 11.76 -1.44
N LEU A 127 -2.82 10.62 -2.09
CA LEU A 127 -2.25 9.33 -1.71
C LEU A 127 -1.27 8.84 -2.76
N VAL A 128 -0.08 8.51 -2.32
CA VAL A 128 0.93 7.79 -3.12
C VAL A 128 0.85 6.32 -2.74
N LEU A 129 0.53 5.46 -3.68
CA LEU A 129 0.18 4.06 -3.43
C LEU A 129 1.30 3.12 -3.89
N CYS A 130 1.66 2.18 -3.03
CA CYS A 130 2.48 1.01 -3.37
C CYS A 130 2.03 -0.21 -2.56
N GLY A 131 2.28 -1.42 -3.06
CA GLY A 131 1.86 -2.63 -2.33
C GLY A 131 1.76 -3.91 -3.15
N ILE A 132 1.42 -4.99 -2.48
CA ILE A 132 1.24 -6.34 -3.00
C ILE A 132 -0.13 -6.90 -2.56
N ALA A 133 -0.98 -7.40 -3.46
CA ALA A 133 -0.82 -7.51 -4.91
C ALA A 133 -1.41 -6.29 -5.62
N THR A 134 -0.90 -5.98 -6.81
CA THR A 134 -1.41 -4.91 -7.66
C THR A 134 -2.91 -5.09 -7.96
N SER A 135 -3.34 -6.31 -8.30
CA SER A 135 -4.75 -6.67 -8.53
C SER A 135 -5.58 -6.79 -7.25
N GLY A 136 -4.93 -6.87 -6.10
CA GLY A 136 -5.56 -6.98 -4.80
C GLY A 136 -5.70 -5.63 -4.12
N VAL A 137 -4.81 -5.39 -3.13
CA VAL A 137 -4.87 -4.20 -2.26
C VAL A 137 -4.70 -2.90 -3.04
N VAL A 138 -3.79 -2.85 -4.03
CA VAL A 138 -3.54 -1.60 -4.76
C VAL A 138 -4.77 -1.20 -5.57
N LEU A 139 -5.31 -2.11 -6.40
CA LEU A 139 -6.53 -1.86 -7.19
C LEU A 139 -7.73 -1.50 -6.29
N SER A 140 -7.97 -2.28 -5.23
CA SER A 140 -9.12 -2.07 -4.35
C SER A 140 -9.05 -0.74 -3.62
N THR A 141 -7.86 -0.37 -3.14
CA THR A 141 -7.63 0.91 -2.44
C THR A 141 -7.71 2.08 -3.41
N LEU A 142 -7.12 1.95 -4.61
CA LEU A 142 -7.19 2.99 -5.65
C LEU A 142 -8.63 3.33 -6.01
N ARG A 143 -9.48 2.30 -6.23
CA ARG A 143 -10.89 2.51 -6.56
C ARG A 143 -11.65 3.22 -5.44
N GLU A 144 -11.51 2.72 -4.21
CA GLU A 144 -12.17 3.31 -3.05
C GLU A 144 -11.68 4.72 -2.73
N ALA A 145 -10.37 4.98 -2.89
CA ALA A 145 -9.79 6.31 -2.70
C ALA A 145 -10.27 7.30 -3.77
N ALA A 146 -10.37 6.86 -5.04
CA ALA A 146 -10.91 7.70 -6.12
C ALA A 146 -12.38 8.08 -5.88
N ASP A 147 -13.20 7.13 -5.40
CA ASP A 147 -14.60 7.37 -5.05
C ASP A 147 -14.76 8.28 -3.80
N LYS A 148 -13.68 8.48 -3.03
CA LYS A 148 -13.58 9.39 -1.88
C LYS A 148 -12.91 10.73 -2.23
N ASP A 149 -12.70 11.02 -3.51
CA ASP A 149 -12.11 12.25 -4.06
C ASP A 149 -10.63 12.48 -3.67
N TYR A 150 -9.87 11.43 -3.34
CA TYR A 150 -8.43 11.57 -3.18
C TYR A 150 -7.73 11.73 -4.54
N GLN A 151 -6.74 12.64 -4.60
CA GLN A 151 -5.75 12.63 -5.67
C GLN A 151 -4.84 11.41 -5.50
N LEU A 152 -4.49 10.73 -6.62
CA LEU A 152 -3.80 9.44 -6.55
C LEU A 152 -2.56 9.41 -7.43
N THR A 153 -1.48 8.89 -6.87
CA THR A 153 -0.26 8.48 -7.58
C THR A 153 0.02 7.02 -7.26
N VAL A 154 0.38 6.22 -8.25
CA VAL A 154 0.83 4.83 -8.06
C VAL A 154 2.31 4.74 -8.44
N LEU A 155 3.13 4.19 -7.54
CA LEU A 155 4.53 3.89 -7.79
C LEU A 155 4.63 2.51 -8.45
N ALA A 156 4.80 2.48 -9.77
CA ALA A 156 4.67 1.26 -10.58
C ALA A 156 5.70 0.19 -10.22
N ASP A 157 6.93 0.58 -9.92
CA ASP A 157 8.05 -0.30 -9.53
C ASP A 157 8.01 -0.71 -8.04
N CYS A 158 7.07 -0.13 -7.26
CA CYS A 158 6.76 -0.53 -5.89
C CYS A 158 5.47 -1.36 -5.80
N CYS A 159 4.86 -1.75 -6.92
CA CYS A 159 3.69 -2.59 -7.00
C CYS A 159 4.03 -3.91 -7.70
N PHE A 160 3.51 -5.01 -7.17
CA PHE A 160 3.80 -6.31 -7.75
C PHE A 160 2.56 -7.22 -7.81
N ASP A 161 2.46 -7.99 -8.90
CA ASP A 161 1.48 -9.07 -9.07
C ASP A 161 2.18 -10.31 -9.64
N ASN A 162 1.66 -11.51 -9.34
CA ASN A 162 2.23 -12.75 -9.86
C ASN A 162 1.92 -12.99 -11.34
N ASP A 163 0.88 -12.36 -11.87
CA ASP A 163 0.49 -12.44 -13.27
C ASP A 163 1.00 -11.20 -14.00
N GLU A 164 1.98 -11.39 -14.89
CA GLU A 164 2.60 -10.31 -15.66
C GLU A 164 1.61 -9.58 -16.57
N GLU A 165 0.62 -10.28 -17.13
CA GLU A 165 -0.41 -9.64 -17.95
C GLU A 165 -1.32 -8.77 -17.11
N VAL A 166 -1.76 -9.28 -15.96
CA VAL A 166 -2.56 -8.50 -14.99
C VAL A 166 -1.80 -7.28 -14.52
N GLN A 167 -0.53 -7.43 -14.12
CA GLN A 167 0.35 -6.33 -13.74
C GLN A 167 0.41 -5.26 -14.85
N ARG A 168 0.74 -5.66 -16.06
CA ARG A 168 0.86 -4.78 -17.22
C ARG A 168 -0.46 -4.05 -17.53
N VAL A 169 -1.58 -4.77 -17.54
CA VAL A 169 -2.90 -4.18 -17.86
C VAL A 169 -3.33 -3.19 -16.79
N LEU A 170 -3.15 -3.51 -15.52
CA LEU A 170 -3.51 -2.62 -14.42
C LEU A 170 -2.70 -1.33 -14.48
N LEU A 171 -1.38 -1.40 -14.57
CA LEU A 171 -0.51 -0.24 -14.57
C LEU A 171 -0.64 0.63 -15.83
N SER A 172 -0.88 0.01 -17.01
CA SER A 172 -0.89 0.75 -18.28
C SER A 172 -2.27 1.13 -18.81
N LYS A 173 -3.35 0.48 -18.38
CA LYS A 173 -4.70 0.66 -18.95
C LYS A 173 -5.77 1.03 -17.93
N VAL A 174 -5.64 0.54 -16.70
CA VAL A 174 -6.68 0.69 -15.68
C VAL A 174 -6.39 1.87 -14.75
N PHE A 175 -5.23 1.86 -14.10
CA PHE A 175 -4.85 2.89 -13.10
C PHE A 175 -4.73 4.30 -13.69
N PRO A 176 -4.22 4.50 -14.92
CA PRO A 176 -4.13 5.86 -15.50
C PRO A 176 -5.47 6.57 -15.70
N ARG A 177 -6.59 5.87 -15.51
CA ARG A 177 -7.93 6.47 -15.55
C ARG A 177 -8.29 7.22 -14.26
N GLN A 178 -7.60 6.93 -13.14
CA GLN A 178 -7.92 7.47 -11.81
C GLN A 178 -6.68 7.95 -11.04
N ALA A 179 -5.48 7.62 -11.51
CA ALA A 179 -4.22 7.92 -10.83
C ALA A 179 -3.12 8.30 -11.83
N GLU A 180 -2.15 9.07 -11.39
CA GLU A 180 -0.88 9.18 -12.07
C GLU A 180 -0.06 7.92 -11.77
N VAL A 181 0.48 7.24 -12.80
CA VAL A 181 1.32 6.05 -12.66
C VAL A 181 2.74 6.40 -13.05
N VAL A 182 3.67 6.33 -12.10
CA VAL A 182 5.07 6.74 -12.28
C VAL A 182 6.03 5.75 -11.64
N GLN A 183 7.30 5.81 -12.02
CA GLN A 183 8.40 5.14 -11.33
C GLN A 183 8.83 5.97 -10.11
N VAL A 184 9.44 5.33 -9.10
CA VAL A 184 9.98 6.05 -7.92
C VAL A 184 10.94 7.15 -8.31
N SER A 185 11.82 6.91 -9.29
CA SER A 185 12.79 7.91 -9.75
C SER A 185 12.11 9.18 -10.28
N ALA A 186 11.03 9.04 -11.03
CA ALA A 186 10.26 10.18 -11.55
C ALA A 186 9.50 10.91 -10.44
N TRP A 187 8.96 10.16 -9.45
CA TRP A 187 8.32 10.75 -8.28
C TRP A 187 9.30 11.55 -7.43
N MET A 188 10.49 11.00 -7.15
CA MET A 188 11.56 11.70 -6.44
C MET A 188 12.01 12.98 -7.15
N ALA A 189 12.14 12.93 -8.48
CA ALA A 189 12.48 14.14 -9.25
C ALA A 189 11.44 15.25 -9.08
N LYS A 190 10.15 14.89 -8.97
CA LYS A 190 9.08 15.86 -8.66
C LYS A 190 9.18 16.42 -7.25
N LEU A 191 9.55 15.60 -6.24
CA LEU A 191 9.77 16.08 -4.87
C LEU A 191 10.90 17.12 -4.84
N ASN A 192 12.06 16.79 -5.40
CA ASN A 192 13.24 17.66 -5.42
C ASN A 192 13.01 18.97 -6.19
N ALA A 193 12.28 18.94 -7.30
CA ALA A 193 11.95 20.14 -8.06
C ALA A 193 11.06 21.13 -7.30
N ARG A 194 10.33 20.66 -6.29
CA ARG A 194 9.43 21.46 -5.44
C ARG A 194 10.12 22.08 -4.23
N GLU A 195 11.25 21.51 -3.76
CA GLU A 195 12.05 22.06 -2.67
C GLU A 195 12.87 23.31 -3.09
N ILE A 196 12.99 23.57 -4.39
CA ILE A 196 13.84 24.66 -4.95
C ILE A 196 13.00 25.92 -5.25
N GLN A 197 11.69 25.89 -5.08
CA GLN A 197 10.78 27.03 -5.26
C GLN A 197 10.27 27.59 -3.93
#